data_38ec9f87da61341a9b6014b92d838f8e
#
_entry.id   38ec9f87da61341a9b6014b92d838f8e
#
_cell.length_a   1.000
_cell.length_b   1.000
_cell.length_c   1.000
_cell.angle_alpha   90.00
_cell.angle_beta   90.00
_cell.angle_gamma   90.00
#
_symmetry.space_group_name_H-M   'P 1'
#
loop_
_entity.id
_entity.type
_entity.pdbx_description
1 polymer ?
#
loop_
_entity_poly.entity_id
_entity_poly.type
_entity_poly.pdbx_seq_one_letter_code
_entity_poly.pdbx_strand_id
1 'polypeptide(L)'
;MPSLFRRLGMTSHVSPLRRRLQAAGLPDTQSLMRLAVQRGCRYYRDTVTGTVVDPGKDRVPDEDLAVGLLHGSWEYSPAALRMGAAMLGARDNDPRKVLRLARMERAEAVIREVAEAGLRFEPTHRFWSCLLEGLPDRGRVPTGVLPHPTRFVAMTGITREGRGIRSQWIRPEELHG
;
A
#
# COMPACT_ATOMS: atom_id res chain seq x y z
N MET A 1 17.99 9.46 -5.30
CA MET A 1 17.06 9.67 -4.15
C MET A 1 17.25 8.57 -3.11
N PRO A 2 17.26 8.90 -1.82
CA PRO A 2 17.40 7.88 -0.79
C PRO A 2 16.17 6.96 -0.76
N SER A 3 16.38 5.67 -0.42
CA SER A 3 15.29 4.72 -0.21
C SER A 3 14.49 5.05 1.05
N LEU A 4 13.28 4.48 1.15
CA LEU A 4 12.46 4.61 2.37
C LEU A 4 13.20 4.02 3.59
N PHE A 5 13.90 2.89 3.46
CA PHE A 5 14.71 2.32 4.54
C PHE A 5 15.75 3.32 5.08
N ARG A 6 16.43 4.03 4.22
CA ARG A 6 17.39 5.05 4.64
C ARG A 6 16.72 6.19 5.40
N ARG A 7 15.51 6.59 4.99
CA ARG A 7 14.72 7.61 5.69
C ARG A 7 14.20 7.13 7.04
N LEU A 8 14.01 5.83 7.18
CA LEU A 8 13.61 5.19 8.45
C LEU A 8 14.79 4.88 9.37
N GLY A 9 16.03 5.20 8.96
CA GLY A 9 17.23 4.83 9.70
C GLY A 9 17.54 3.34 9.71
N MET A 10 16.97 2.59 8.78
CA MET A 10 17.13 1.14 8.66
C MET A 10 18.29 0.79 7.71
N THR A 11 19.00 -0.28 8.05
CA THR A 11 20.01 -0.84 7.15
C THR A 11 19.35 -1.53 5.96
N SER A 12 19.97 -1.40 4.79
CA SER A 12 19.55 -2.13 3.59
C SER A 12 19.63 -3.64 3.84
N HIS A 13 18.61 -4.37 3.43
CA HIS A 13 18.64 -5.84 3.42
C HIS A 13 18.19 -6.36 2.06
N VAL A 14 18.57 -7.59 1.78
CA VAL A 14 18.15 -8.27 0.57
C VAL A 14 16.68 -8.68 0.72
N SER A 15 15.81 -8.09 -0.10
CA SER A 15 14.38 -8.36 -0.10
C SER A 15 14.03 -9.55 -1.01
N PRO A 16 13.52 -10.66 -0.46
CA PRO A 16 12.98 -11.75 -1.28
C PRO A 16 11.80 -11.32 -2.14
N LEU A 17 10.92 -10.47 -1.62
CA LEU A 17 9.78 -9.92 -2.36
C LEU A 17 10.26 -9.10 -3.57
N ARG A 18 11.21 -8.19 -3.36
CA ARG A 18 11.77 -7.39 -4.47
C ARG A 18 12.33 -8.28 -5.58
N ARG A 19 13.06 -9.34 -5.22
CA ARG A 19 13.59 -10.30 -6.20
C ARG A 19 12.48 -10.99 -6.98
N ARG A 20 11.42 -11.43 -6.31
CA ARG A 20 10.26 -12.05 -6.98
C ARG A 20 9.57 -11.08 -7.92
N LEU A 21 9.36 -9.84 -7.49
CA LEU A 21 8.75 -8.79 -8.32
C LEU A 21 9.61 -8.51 -9.55
N GLN A 22 10.92 -8.38 -9.38
CA GLN A 22 11.85 -8.20 -10.51
C GLN A 22 11.84 -9.39 -11.48
N ALA A 23 11.84 -10.60 -10.96
CA ALA A 23 11.73 -11.83 -11.79
C ALA A 23 10.37 -11.94 -12.51
N ALA A 24 9.33 -11.30 -11.99
CA ALA A 24 8.01 -11.20 -12.61
C ALA A 24 7.88 -10.06 -13.64
N GLY A 25 8.98 -9.34 -13.94
CA GLY A 25 8.97 -8.23 -14.89
C GLY A 25 8.63 -6.87 -14.29
N LEU A 26 8.75 -6.72 -12.97
CA LEU A 26 8.47 -5.50 -12.23
C LEU A 26 9.77 -4.98 -11.58
N PRO A 27 10.69 -4.39 -12.35
CA PRO A 27 12.05 -4.07 -11.89
C PRO A 27 12.14 -2.88 -10.95
N ASP A 28 11.15 -1.99 -10.94
CA ASP A 28 11.20 -0.70 -10.27
C ASP A 28 9.83 -0.25 -9.72
N THR A 29 9.85 0.84 -8.96
CA THR A 29 8.64 1.45 -8.40
C THR A 29 7.62 1.83 -9.47
N GLN A 30 8.07 2.33 -10.61
CA GLN A 30 7.17 2.74 -11.70
C GLN A 30 6.39 1.56 -12.28
N SER A 31 7.04 0.42 -12.47
CA SER A 31 6.36 -0.80 -12.94
C SER A 31 5.32 -1.31 -11.95
N LEU A 32 5.62 -1.24 -10.65
CA LEU A 32 4.64 -1.56 -9.59
C LEU A 32 3.44 -0.62 -9.61
N MET A 33 3.68 0.68 -9.76
CA MET A 33 2.62 1.69 -9.83
C MET A 33 1.74 1.49 -11.08
N ARG A 34 2.33 1.19 -12.23
CA ARG A 34 1.59 0.86 -13.47
C ARG A 34 0.71 -0.37 -13.26
N LEU A 35 1.26 -1.42 -12.65
CA LEU A 35 0.47 -2.62 -12.35
C LEU A 35 -0.68 -2.32 -11.40
N ALA A 36 -0.47 -1.52 -10.37
CA ALA A 36 -1.53 -1.12 -9.44
C ALA A 36 -2.68 -0.37 -10.16
N VAL A 37 -2.34 0.55 -11.06
CA VAL A 37 -3.36 1.25 -11.87
C VAL A 37 -4.11 0.28 -12.78
N GLN A 38 -3.41 -0.64 -13.42
CA GLN A 38 -4.03 -1.66 -14.29
C GLN A 38 -4.96 -2.60 -13.48
N ARG A 39 -4.64 -2.86 -12.20
CA ARG A 39 -5.45 -3.68 -11.30
C ARG A 39 -6.53 -2.92 -10.54
N GLY A 40 -6.81 -1.68 -10.93
CA GLY A 40 -7.96 -0.94 -10.45
C GLY A 40 -7.66 0.31 -9.62
N CYS A 41 -6.40 0.63 -9.29
CA CYS A 41 -6.04 1.88 -8.60
C CYS A 41 -6.19 3.10 -9.52
N ARG A 42 -7.36 3.27 -10.14
CA ARG A 42 -7.63 4.31 -11.14
C ARG A 42 -7.59 5.72 -10.57
N TYR A 43 -7.77 5.87 -9.29
CA TYR A 43 -7.64 7.17 -8.60
C TYR A 43 -6.26 7.81 -8.85
N TYR A 44 -5.23 6.99 -9.03
CA TYR A 44 -3.85 7.44 -9.25
C TYR A 44 -3.38 7.33 -10.72
N ARG A 45 -4.28 7.08 -11.67
CA ARG A 45 -3.92 6.87 -13.08
C ARG A 45 -3.10 8.02 -13.68
N ASP A 46 -3.38 9.25 -13.28
CA ASP A 46 -2.69 10.44 -13.79
C ASP A 46 -1.27 10.62 -13.19
N THR A 47 -0.91 9.78 -12.23
CA THR A 47 0.42 9.79 -11.58
C THR A 47 1.43 8.92 -12.33
N VAL A 48 0.95 8.05 -13.21
CA VAL A 48 1.79 7.09 -13.95
C VAL A 48 1.56 7.19 -15.44
N THR A 49 2.59 6.90 -16.22
CA THR A 49 2.53 6.84 -17.69
C THR A 49 2.91 5.44 -18.17
N GLY A 50 2.30 5.02 -19.27
CA GLY A 50 2.56 3.72 -19.86
C GLY A 50 1.88 2.56 -19.15
N THR A 51 2.16 1.38 -19.64
CA THR A 51 1.62 0.09 -19.16
C THR A 51 2.75 -0.87 -18.82
N VAL A 52 2.39 -1.95 -18.16
CA VAL A 52 3.29 -3.09 -17.88
C VAL A 52 2.53 -4.37 -18.23
N VAL A 53 3.26 -5.43 -18.53
CA VAL A 53 2.63 -6.75 -18.67
C VAL A 53 2.25 -7.26 -17.29
N ASP A 54 0.97 -7.50 -17.04
CA ASP A 54 0.51 -8.09 -15.78
C ASP A 54 0.95 -9.56 -15.71
N PRO A 55 1.79 -9.94 -14.74
CA PRO A 55 2.24 -11.33 -14.60
C PRO A 55 1.14 -12.26 -14.07
N GLY A 56 -0.04 -11.75 -13.75
CA GLY A 56 -1.14 -12.48 -13.14
C GLY A 56 -1.06 -12.54 -11.61
N LYS A 57 -2.23 -12.66 -10.98
CA LYS A 57 -2.35 -12.72 -9.51
C LYS A 57 -1.75 -13.98 -8.89
N ASP A 58 -1.61 -15.05 -9.66
CA ASP A 58 -0.93 -16.29 -9.21
C ASP A 58 0.57 -16.08 -9.00
N ARG A 59 1.20 -15.24 -9.81
CA ARG A 59 2.64 -14.92 -9.69
C ARG A 59 2.90 -13.73 -8.79
N VAL A 60 2.05 -12.72 -8.86
CA VAL A 60 2.12 -11.49 -8.04
C VAL A 60 0.73 -11.23 -7.46
N PRO A 61 0.41 -11.79 -6.30
CA PRO A 61 -0.81 -11.46 -5.57
C PRO A 61 -0.92 -9.97 -5.25
N ASP A 62 -2.13 -9.49 -5.02
CA ASP A 62 -2.35 -8.08 -4.68
C ASP A 62 -1.69 -7.69 -3.36
N GLU A 63 -1.55 -8.63 -2.40
CA GLU A 63 -0.80 -8.42 -1.16
C GLU A 63 0.70 -8.21 -1.43
N ASP A 64 1.29 -8.97 -2.35
CA ASP A 64 2.68 -8.80 -2.76
C ASP A 64 2.91 -7.43 -3.41
N LEU A 65 1.98 -6.98 -4.24
CA LEU A 65 2.02 -5.66 -4.86
C LEU A 65 1.87 -4.54 -3.83
N ALA A 66 0.93 -4.69 -2.89
CA ALA A 66 0.72 -3.72 -1.81
C ALA A 66 1.97 -3.57 -0.92
N VAL A 67 2.50 -4.68 -0.43
CA VAL A 67 3.71 -4.67 0.39
C VAL A 67 4.92 -4.21 -0.43
N GLY A 68 5.00 -4.59 -1.69
CA GLY A 68 6.03 -4.12 -2.61
C GLY A 68 6.05 -2.60 -2.75
N LEU A 69 4.91 -1.96 -2.92
CA LEU A 69 4.78 -0.50 -3.00
C LEU A 69 5.09 0.21 -1.67
N LEU A 70 4.82 -0.44 -0.53
CA LEU A 70 5.11 0.07 0.81
C LEU A 70 6.54 -0.29 1.27
N HIS A 71 7.25 -1.09 0.49
CA HIS A 71 8.55 -1.63 0.86
C HIS A 71 9.64 -0.57 0.78
N GLY A 72 10.50 -0.56 1.79
CA GLY A 72 11.50 0.49 1.94
C GLY A 72 12.74 0.40 1.05
N SER A 73 12.95 -0.69 0.32
CA SER A 73 14.17 -0.89 -0.48
C SER A 73 14.18 -0.16 -1.83
N TRP A 74 13.01 0.28 -2.28
CA TRP A 74 12.89 1.06 -3.51
C TRP A 74 13.24 2.53 -3.30
N GLU A 75 13.39 3.25 -4.39
CA GLU A 75 13.46 4.70 -4.33
C GLU A 75 12.20 5.28 -3.65
N TYR A 76 12.41 6.24 -2.76
CA TYR A 76 11.31 6.86 -2.03
C TYR A 76 10.35 7.59 -2.98
N SER A 77 9.08 7.24 -2.91
CA SER A 77 8.00 7.84 -3.70
C SER A 77 6.73 7.96 -2.85
N PRO A 78 6.31 9.18 -2.49
CA PRO A 78 5.03 9.39 -1.82
C PRO A 78 3.83 8.85 -2.60
N ALA A 79 3.87 8.91 -3.93
CA ALA A 79 2.84 8.36 -4.80
C ALA A 79 2.75 6.84 -4.69
N ALA A 80 3.90 6.15 -4.68
CA ALA A 80 3.94 4.69 -4.50
C ALA A 80 3.41 4.27 -3.12
N LEU A 81 3.72 5.02 -2.08
CA LEU A 81 3.21 4.76 -0.73
C LEU A 81 1.68 4.92 -0.66
N ARG A 82 1.12 5.94 -1.31
CA ARG A 82 -0.34 6.11 -1.40
C ARG A 82 -1.00 4.98 -2.18
N MET A 83 -0.42 4.56 -3.29
CA MET A 83 -0.91 3.40 -4.05
C MET A 83 -0.79 2.11 -3.24
N GLY A 84 0.31 1.93 -2.51
CA GLY A 84 0.51 0.79 -1.62
C GLY A 84 -0.57 0.72 -0.53
N ALA A 85 -0.92 1.85 0.07
CA ALA A 85 -2.02 1.95 1.04
C ALA A 85 -3.37 1.61 0.40
N ALA A 86 -3.63 2.06 -0.83
CA ALA A 86 -4.83 1.72 -1.57
C ALA A 86 -4.91 0.22 -1.88
N MET A 87 -3.83 -0.35 -2.41
CA MET A 87 -3.75 -1.79 -2.69
C MET A 87 -3.86 -2.64 -1.42
N LEU A 88 -3.29 -2.17 -0.30
CA LEU A 88 -3.41 -2.84 1.00
C LEU A 88 -4.87 -2.95 1.45
N GLY A 89 -5.67 -1.93 1.19
CA GLY A 89 -7.09 -1.91 1.49
C GLY A 89 -7.98 -2.68 0.50
N ALA A 90 -7.43 -3.38 -0.50
CA ALA A 90 -8.21 -4.19 -1.42
C ALA A 90 -9.03 -5.24 -0.67
N ARG A 91 -10.28 -5.44 -1.10
CA ARG A 91 -11.27 -6.23 -0.35
C ARG A 91 -10.88 -7.69 -0.14
N ASP A 92 -10.19 -8.28 -1.12
CA ASP A 92 -9.85 -9.70 -1.13
C ASP A 92 -8.49 -10.02 -0.47
N ASN A 93 -7.82 -9.01 0.10
CA ASN A 93 -6.54 -9.22 0.75
C ASN A 93 -6.68 -10.07 2.02
N ASP A 94 -5.79 -11.05 2.16
CA ASP A 94 -5.67 -11.86 3.37
C ASP A 94 -4.71 -11.18 4.38
N PRO A 95 -5.20 -10.75 5.56
CA PRO A 95 -4.36 -10.11 6.55
C PRO A 95 -3.21 -10.99 7.04
N ARG A 96 -3.38 -12.32 7.05
CA ARG A 96 -2.31 -13.27 7.43
C ARG A 96 -1.15 -13.26 6.44
N LYS A 97 -1.47 -13.17 5.17
CA LYS A 97 -0.47 -13.01 4.09
C LYS A 97 0.30 -11.71 4.24
N VAL A 98 -0.42 -10.61 4.44
CA VAL A 98 0.18 -9.29 4.65
C VAL A 98 1.11 -9.30 5.87
N LEU A 99 0.68 -9.87 7.00
CA LEU A 99 1.50 -9.97 8.21
C LEU A 99 2.79 -10.77 7.99
N ARG A 100 2.70 -11.88 7.25
CA ARG A 100 3.88 -12.67 6.91
C ARG A 100 4.85 -11.89 6.03
N LEU A 101 4.36 -11.22 5.00
CA LEU A 101 5.16 -10.38 4.11
C LEU A 101 5.78 -9.21 4.88
N ALA A 102 5.01 -8.53 5.72
CA ALA A 102 5.50 -7.43 6.56
C ALA A 102 6.73 -7.83 7.38
N ARG A 103 6.68 -9.00 8.03
CA ARG A 103 7.80 -9.53 8.81
C ARG A 103 9.00 -9.89 7.96
N MET A 104 8.77 -10.61 6.86
CA MET A 104 9.85 -10.99 5.94
C MET A 104 10.58 -9.79 5.35
N GLU A 105 9.85 -8.73 5.07
CA GLU A 105 10.35 -7.55 4.36
C GLU A 105 10.71 -6.38 5.30
N ARG A 106 10.59 -6.56 6.60
CA ARG A 106 10.84 -5.51 7.62
C ARG A 106 9.99 -4.26 7.38
N ALA A 107 8.76 -4.47 6.94
CA ALA A 107 7.79 -3.42 6.61
C ALA A 107 6.74 -3.20 7.71
N GLU A 108 6.91 -3.84 8.88
CA GLU A 108 5.92 -3.83 9.95
C GLU A 108 5.55 -2.41 10.41
N ALA A 109 6.55 -1.53 10.56
CA ALA A 109 6.31 -0.16 11.01
C ALA A 109 5.47 0.64 10.02
N VAL A 110 5.78 0.53 8.72
CA VAL A 110 5.04 1.21 7.66
C VAL A 110 3.61 0.69 7.54
N ILE A 111 3.45 -0.64 7.52
CA ILE A 111 2.13 -1.27 7.42
C ILE A 111 1.29 -0.98 8.65
N ARG A 112 1.89 -0.92 9.85
CA ARG A 112 1.22 -0.51 11.06
C ARG A 112 0.65 0.91 10.97
N GLU A 113 1.46 1.88 10.54
CA GLU A 113 1.00 3.27 10.35
C GLU A 113 -0.17 3.37 9.38
N VAL A 114 -0.11 2.63 8.27
CA VAL A 114 -1.22 2.57 7.30
C VAL A 114 -2.44 1.91 7.94
N ALA A 115 -2.29 0.83 8.69
CA ALA A 115 -3.39 0.15 9.36
C ALA A 115 -4.03 1.01 10.46
N GLU A 116 -3.25 1.77 11.22
CA GLU A 116 -3.76 2.73 12.21
C GLU A 116 -4.59 3.83 11.53
N ALA A 117 -4.13 4.35 10.40
CA ALA A 117 -4.91 5.28 9.60
C ALA A 117 -6.20 4.62 9.07
N GLY A 118 -6.10 3.38 8.57
CA GLY A 118 -7.25 2.60 8.11
C GLY A 118 -8.30 2.42 9.19
N LEU A 119 -7.91 2.02 10.39
CA LEU A 119 -8.83 1.86 11.52
C LEU A 119 -9.45 3.18 11.96
N ARG A 120 -8.71 4.30 11.87
CA ARG A 120 -9.23 5.62 12.20
C ARG A 120 -10.36 6.05 11.27
N PHE A 121 -10.23 5.82 9.96
CA PHE A 121 -11.23 6.18 8.97
C PHE A 121 -12.33 5.12 8.79
N GLU A 122 -12.03 3.87 9.12
CA GLU A 122 -12.93 2.73 8.99
C GLU A 122 -12.92 1.87 10.25
N PRO A 123 -13.44 2.37 11.39
CA PRO A 123 -13.27 1.75 12.71
C PRO A 123 -13.93 0.37 12.83
N THR A 124 -14.87 0.04 11.95
CA THR A 124 -15.57 -1.25 11.95
C THR A 124 -14.96 -2.28 10.98
N HIS A 125 -13.95 -1.89 10.22
CA HIS A 125 -13.37 -2.77 9.21
C HIS A 125 -12.34 -3.73 9.81
N ARG A 126 -12.70 -5.02 9.90
CA ARG A 126 -11.89 -6.06 10.57
C ARG A 126 -10.48 -6.23 10.02
N PHE A 127 -10.26 -5.95 8.74
CA PHE A 127 -8.94 -6.10 8.13
C PHE A 127 -7.88 -5.27 8.88
N TRP A 128 -8.19 -4.02 9.18
CA TRP A 128 -7.28 -3.13 9.87
C TRP A 128 -6.99 -3.57 11.31
N SER A 129 -8.00 -3.97 12.06
CA SER A 129 -7.81 -4.48 13.42
C SER A 129 -7.01 -5.78 13.42
N CYS A 130 -7.25 -6.70 12.48
CA CYS A 130 -6.45 -7.93 12.36
C CYS A 130 -4.97 -7.64 12.07
N LEU A 131 -4.67 -6.66 11.23
CA LEU A 131 -3.27 -6.25 11.00
C LEU A 131 -2.64 -5.70 12.28
N LEU A 132 -3.32 -4.82 13.00
CA LEU A 132 -2.80 -4.20 14.22
C LEU A 132 -2.59 -5.22 15.34
N GLU A 133 -3.46 -6.21 15.48
CA GLU A 133 -3.30 -7.31 16.44
C GLU A 133 -2.06 -8.17 16.14
N GLY A 134 -1.74 -8.34 14.86
CA GLY A 134 -0.61 -9.17 14.42
C GLY A 134 0.72 -8.45 14.27
N LEU A 135 0.73 -7.12 14.30
CA LEU A 135 1.94 -6.31 14.16
C LEU A 135 2.49 -5.87 15.52
N PRO A 136 3.82 -5.87 15.69
CA PRO A 136 4.43 -5.41 16.93
C PRO A 136 4.19 -3.90 17.11
N ASP A 137 3.95 -3.49 18.36
CA ASP A 137 3.88 -2.08 18.76
C ASP A 137 5.29 -1.49 18.95
N ARG A 138 6.12 -1.60 17.93
CA ARG A 138 7.52 -1.16 17.94
C ARG A 138 7.86 -0.40 16.66
N GLY A 139 8.76 0.56 16.80
CA GLY A 139 9.35 1.23 15.64
C GLY A 139 8.37 2.15 14.91
N ARG A 140 7.98 3.25 15.57
CA ARG A 140 7.16 4.28 14.90
C ARG A 140 7.91 4.89 13.73
N VAL A 141 7.20 5.12 12.65
CA VAL A 141 7.74 5.87 11.52
C VAL A 141 7.92 7.33 11.92
N PRO A 142 9.10 7.93 11.64
CA PRO A 142 9.30 9.34 11.93
C PRO A 142 8.28 10.24 11.21
N THR A 143 7.86 11.30 11.87
CA THR A 143 6.90 12.27 11.30
C THR A 143 7.43 12.83 9.97
N GLY A 144 6.55 12.89 8.97
CA GLY A 144 6.86 13.43 7.64
C GLY A 144 7.54 12.46 6.67
N VAL A 145 7.83 11.22 7.09
CA VAL A 145 8.36 10.19 6.18
C VAL A 145 7.25 9.58 5.33
N LEU A 146 6.10 9.28 5.93
CA LEU A 146 4.93 8.80 5.19
C LEU A 146 3.99 9.96 4.83
N PRO A 147 3.20 9.82 3.76
CA PRO A 147 2.11 10.75 3.47
C PRO A 147 1.17 10.89 4.67
N HIS A 148 0.62 12.09 4.86
CA HIS A 148 -0.38 12.31 5.91
C HIS A 148 -1.58 11.36 5.73
N PRO A 149 -2.18 10.82 6.81
CA PRO A 149 -3.29 9.86 6.72
C PRO A 149 -4.47 10.29 5.84
N THR A 150 -4.73 11.59 5.75
CA THR A 150 -5.77 12.16 4.86
C THR A 150 -5.49 11.91 3.37
N ARG A 151 -4.27 11.55 3.00
CA ARG A 151 -3.90 11.23 1.61
C ARG A 151 -4.29 9.81 1.19
N PHE A 152 -4.72 8.98 2.14
CA PHE A 152 -5.19 7.62 1.88
C PHE A 152 -6.70 7.54 1.66
N VAL A 153 -7.41 8.64 1.85
CA VAL A 153 -8.87 8.72 1.71
C VAL A 153 -9.26 9.74 0.65
N ALA A 154 -10.37 9.46 -0.02
CA ALA A 154 -11.07 10.41 -0.87
C ALA A 154 -12.33 10.91 -0.17
N MET A 155 -12.64 12.17 -0.36
CA MET A 155 -13.93 12.72 0.06
C MET A 155 -14.98 12.36 -0.98
N THR A 156 -15.93 11.51 -0.60
CA THR A 156 -17.04 11.13 -1.46
C THR A 156 -18.32 11.80 -0.98
N GLY A 157 -18.80 12.73 -1.78
CA GLY A 157 -20.17 13.25 -1.72
C GLY A 157 -20.52 14.14 -0.54
N ILE A 158 -21.41 15.09 -0.83
CA ILE A 158 -22.22 15.77 0.17
C ILE A 158 -23.37 14.83 0.47
N THR A 159 -23.60 14.48 1.74
CA THR A 159 -24.80 13.72 2.10
C THR A 159 -26.04 14.52 1.68
N ARG A 160 -27.13 13.83 1.30
CA ARG A 160 -28.40 14.46 0.87
C ARG A 160 -28.93 15.53 1.84
N GLU A 161 -28.46 15.50 3.08
CA GLU A 161 -28.85 16.43 4.14
C GLU A 161 -27.87 17.61 4.33
N GLY A 162 -26.84 17.73 3.47
CA GLY A 162 -25.86 18.82 3.56
C GLY A 162 -24.96 18.83 4.80
N ARG A 163 -25.01 17.76 5.61
CA ARG A 163 -24.32 17.65 6.89
C ARG A 163 -23.30 16.52 6.93
N GLY A 164 -22.23 16.64 6.18
CA GLY A 164 -21.10 15.75 6.37
C GLY A 164 -20.41 15.34 5.08
N ILE A 165 -19.11 15.54 5.05
CA ILE A 165 -18.21 14.99 4.05
C ILE A 165 -17.86 13.58 4.51
N ARG A 166 -18.19 12.57 3.70
CA ARG A 166 -17.82 11.18 3.97
C ARG A 166 -16.45 10.91 3.42
N SER A 167 -15.49 10.60 4.27
CA SER A 167 -14.18 10.12 3.85
C SER A 167 -14.24 8.61 3.62
N GLN A 168 -13.71 8.17 2.49
CA GLN A 168 -13.64 6.75 2.14
C GLN A 168 -12.21 6.38 1.80
N TRP A 169 -11.73 5.23 2.31
CA TRP A 169 -10.43 4.70 1.94
C TRP A 169 -10.33 4.47 0.44
N ILE A 170 -9.27 4.98 -0.17
CA ILE A 170 -9.04 4.76 -1.60
C ILE A 170 -8.66 3.30 -1.80
N ARG A 171 -9.42 2.60 -2.65
CA ARG A 171 -9.23 1.19 -2.98
C ARG A 171 -9.15 0.97 -4.47
N PRO A 172 -8.55 -0.15 -4.91
CA PRO A 172 -8.72 -0.59 -6.27
C PRO A 172 -10.21 -0.79 -6.58
N GLU A 173 -10.63 -0.30 -7.74
CA GLU A 173 -11.98 -0.55 -8.26
C GLU A 173 -12.05 -1.99 -8.77
N GLU A 174 -13.20 -2.66 -8.52
CA GLU A 174 -13.46 -3.96 -9.12
C GLU A 174 -13.56 -3.79 -10.64
N LEU A 175 -12.67 -4.48 -11.35
CA LEU A 175 -12.73 -4.54 -12.81
C LEU A 175 -13.83 -5.57 -13.14
N HIS A 176 -15.03 -5.08 -13.41
CA HIS A 176 -16.07 -5.91 -14.03
C HIS A 176 -15.61 -6.19 -15.46
N GLY A 177 -15.23 -7.44 -15.68
CA GLY A 177 -14.90 -7.95 -17.00
C GLY A 177 -16.13 -8.07 -17.91
#